data_8c80cff2b9fd749a0631ba9ae14b041f
#
_entry.id   8c80cff2b9fd749a0631ba9ae14b041f
#
_cell.length_a   1.000
_cell.length_b   1.000
_cell.length_c   1.000
_cell.angle_alpha   90.00
_cell.angle_beta   90.00
_cell.angle_gamma   90.00
#
_symmetry.space_group_name_H-M   'P 1'
#
loop_
_entity.id
_entity.type
_entity.pdbx_description
1 polymer ?
#
loop_
_entity_poly.entity_id
_entity_poly.type
_entity_poly.pdbx_seq_one_letter_code
_entity_poly.pdbx_strand_id
1 'polypeptide(L)'
;MEIKLHANATTTPRIRRYLQQSDKSDRELAVELGISVTTVRRWRNRDQVSDNHTTPKVIHKALRQEQATLINALRDITGAPLDELLLLVNDGLGIAVSRATLNRYLRPASVKHKGARLQRKKALKAGIVPQTLLLHHQPLSLHMDDGGEQHLLWAREPVSGWCYARLYAGVSPQLLTRWTNEVLAACPADIQSVETFGLEVNLPEHNVTVK
;
A
#
# COMPACT_ATOMS: atom_id res chain seq x y z
N MET A 1 22.14 25.84 -1.56
CA MET A 1 22.15 24.51 -0.88
C MET A 1 23.61 24.14 -0.66
N GLU A 2 24.06 24.09 0.56
CA GLU A 2 25.45 23.74 0.89
C GLU A 2 25.59 22.21 0.79
N ILE A 3 26.43 21.74 -0.13
CA ILE A 3 26.69 20.31 -0.33
C ILE A 3 27.59 19.86 0.82
N LYS A 4 27.06 19.13 1.78
CA LYS A 4 27.85 18.43 2.81
C LYS A 4 28.66 17.33 2.14
N LEU A 5 29.96 17.64 1.90
CA LEU A 5 30.90 16.65 1.40
C LEU A 5 31.23 15.65 2.52
N HIS A 6 31.33 14.36 2.15
CA HIS A 6 31.83 13.35 3.07
C HIS A 6 33.27 13.69 3.46
N ALA A 7 33.66 13.48 4.74
CA ALA A 7 35.00 13.81 5.24
C ALA A 7 36.14 13.17 4.41
N ASN A 8 35.89 12.04 3.78
CA ASN A 8 36.86 11.31 2.94
C ASN A 8 36.72 11.61 1.44
N ALA A 9 36.03 12.69 1.05
CA ALA A 9 35.89 13.05 -0.37
C ALA A 9 37.20 13.56 -0.92
N THR A 10 37.89 12.76 -1.74
CA THR A 10 39.17 13.10 -2.40
C THR A 10 38.99 14.10 -3.54
N THR A 11 37.80 14.23 -4.11
CA THR A 11 37.50 15.17 -5.19
C THR A 11 36.39 16.14 -4.75
N THR A 12 36.79 17.26 -4.16
CA THR A 12 35.90 18.36 -3.81
C THR A 12 35.50 19.17 -5.05
N PRO A 13 34.43 20.00 -5.04
CA PRO A 13 34.07 20.87 -6.14
C PRO A 13 35.20 21.82 -6.55
N ARG A 14 36.06 22.24 -5.60
CA ARG A 14 37.23 23.06 -5.87
C ARG A 14 38.29 22.30 -6.69
N ILE A 15 38.60 21.05 -6.30
CA ILE A 15 39.53 20.19 -7.02
C ILE A 15 38.97 19.84 -8.40
N ARG A 16 37.68 19.56 -8.55
CA ARG A 16 37.03 19.27 -9.85
C ARG A 16 37.13 20.45 -10.80
N ARG A 17 36.93 21.68 -10.30
CA ARG A 17 37.10 22.91 -11.09
C ARG A 17 38.56 23.09 -11.51
N TYR A 18 39.51 22.82 -10.63
CA TYR A 18 40.93 22.85 -10.94
C TYR A 18 41.29 21.84 -12.04
N LEU A 19 40.78 20.62 -11.97
CA LEU A 19 40.98 19.60 -13.01
C LEU A 19 40.46 20.06 -14.40
N GLN A 20 39.30 20.73 -14.42
CA GLN A 20 38.72 21.23 -15.70
C GLN A 20 39.47 22.40 -16.31
N GLN A 21 40.10 23.24 -15.49
CA GLN A 21 40.78 24.47 -15.93
C GLN A 21 42.29 24.32 -16.11
N SER A 22 42.88 23.24 -15.66
CA SER A 22 44.33 23.04 -15.67
C SER A 22 44.85 22.61 -17.05
N ASP A 23 45.95 23.18 -17.50
CA ASP A 23 46.66 22.80 -18.73
C ASP A 23 47.62 21.61 -18.55
N LYS A 24 47.82 21.14 -17.30
CA LYS A 24 48.69 20.00 -16.98
C LYS A 24 48.14 18.71 -17.57
N SER A 25 49.04 17.76 -17.82
CA SER A 25 48.65 16.44 -18.30
C SER A 25 47.82 15.66 -17.24
N ASP A 26 47.01 14.72 -17.68
CA ASP A 26 46.22 13.85 -16.77
C ASP A 26 47.07 13.08 -15.78
N ARG A 27 48.29 12.70 -16.19
CA ARG A 27 49.24 11.95 -15.33
C ARG A 27 49.83 12.86 -14.24
N GLU A 28 50.21 14.06 -14.59
CA GLU A 28 50.71 15.05 -13.62
C GLU A 28 49.68 15.41 -12.57
N LEU A 29 48.44 15.67 -13.01
CA LEU A 29 47.32 15.97 -12.12
C LEU A 29 46.98 14.77 -11.20
N ALA A 30 47.08 13.56 -11.72
CA ALA A 30 46.84 12.36 -10.93
C ALA A 30 47.86 12.20 -9.78
N VAL A 31 49.15 12.46 -10.09
CA VAL A 31 50.23 12.43 -9.12
C VAL A 31 50.12 13.58 -8.09
N GLU A 32 49.87 14.79 -8.57
CA GLU A 32 49.74 15.99 -7.73
C GLU A 32 48.61 15.89 -6.70
N LEU A 33 47.47 15.34 -7.13
CA LEU A 33 46.25 15.25 -6.30
C LEU A 33 46.08 13.90 -5.60
N GLY A 34 46.97 12.93 -5.82
CA GLY A 34 46.86 11.59 -5.22
C GLY A 34 45.65 10.82 -5.68
N ILE A 35 45.17 11.03 -6.92
CA ILE A 35 43.99 10.38 -7.49
C ILE A 35 44.35 9.60 -8.76
N SER A 36 43.45 8.68 -9.19
CA SER A 36 43.71 7.92 -10.41
C SER A 36 43.55 8.78 -11.68
N VAL A 37 44.33 8.47 -12.72
CA VAL A 37 44.21 9.09 -14.05
C VAL A 37 42.78 8.97 -14.60
N THR A 38 42.13 7.85 -14.35
CA THR A 38 40.72 7.63 -14.73
C THR A 38 39.78 8.63 -14.04
N THR A 39 40.06 8.97 -12.79
CA THR A 39 39.27 9.98 -12.04
C THR A 39 39.54 11.39 -12.65
N VAL A 40 40.77 11.72 -13.01
CA VAL A 40 41.10 12.99 -13.69
C VAL A 40 40.33 13.13 -14.99
N ARG A 41 40.41 12.12 -15.88
CA ARG A 41 39.70 12.09 -17.16
C ARG A 41 38.19 12.22 -16.98
N ARG A 42 37.64 11.50 -16.04
CA ARG A 42 36.20 11.55 -15.76
C ARG A 42 35.71 12.95 -15.37
N TRP A 43 36.51 13.70 -14.60
CA TRP A 43 36.14 15.06 -14.18
C TRP A 43 36.44 16.11 -15.25
N ARG A 44 37.47 15.92 -16.05
CA ARG A 44 37.76 16.80 -17.21
C ARG A 44 36.68 16.74 -18.28
N ASN A 45 36.15 15.55 -18.54
CA ASN A 45 35.11 15.32 -19.55
C ASN A 45 33.70 15.69 -19.09
N ARG A 46 33.56 16.31 -17.92
CA ARG A 46 32.26 16.76 -17.38
C ARG A 46 32.15 18.27 -17.47
N ASP A 47 30.97 18.74 -17.89
CA ASP A 47 30.63 20.15 -17.91
C ASP A 47 30.33 20.72 -16.52
N GLN A 48 30.03 19.86 -15.55
CA GLN A 48 29.61 20.23 -14.20
C GLN A 48 30.55 19.68 -13.13
N VAL A 49 30.82 20.50 -12.11
CA VAL A 49 31.61 20.12 -10.93
C VAL A 49 30.76 19.40 -9.85
N SER A 50 29.44 19.45 -9.97
CA SER A 50 28.51 18.77 -9.07
C SER A 50 28.41 17.27 -9.38
N ASP A 51 28.07 16.48 -8.38
CA ASP A 51 27.75 15.07 -8.60
C ASP A 51 26.43 14.95 -9.36
N ASN A 52 26.36 13.97 -10.27
CA ASN A 52 25.10 13.65 -10.92
C ASN A 52 24.11 13.09 -9.91
N HIS A 53 22.84 13.38 -10.12
CA HIS A 53 21.76 12.74 -9.35
C HIS A 53 21.89 11.23 -9.48
N THR A 54 21.93 10.54 -8.32
CA THR A 54 22.00 9.08 -8.25
C THR A 54 20.61 8.42 -8.43
N THR A 55 19.55 9.23 -8.40
CA THR A 55 18.17 8.73 -8.62
C THR A 55 18.02 8.27 -10.07
N PRO A 56 17.57 7.04 -10.31
CA PRO A 56 17.30 6.54 -11.66
C PRO A 56 16.32 7.45 -12.40
N LYS A 57 16.56 7.73 -13.68
CA LYS A 57 15.65 8.53 -14.53
C LYS A 57 14.29 7.84 -14.70
N VAL A 58 14.27 6.51 -14.70
CA VAL A 58 13.06 5.69 -14.78
C VAL A 58 12.98 4.83 -13.51
N ILE A 59 11.93 5.03 -12.75
CA ILE A 59 11.63 4.21 -11.56
C ILE A 59 10.54 3.23 -11.97
N HIS A 60 10.86 1.94 -11.97
CA HIS A 60 9.87 0.88 -12.17
C HIS A 60 8.97 0.77 -10.93
N LYS A 61 7.72 1.19 -11.09
CA LYS A 61 6.71 1.08 -10.02
C LYS A 61 6.10 -0.32 -10.05
N ALA A 62 5.95 -0.94 -8.89
CA ALA A 62 5.31 -2.26 -8.75
C ALA A 62 3.81 -2.23 -9.04
N LEU A 63 3.15 -1.09 -8.84
CA LEU A 63 1.74 -0.87 -9.12
C LEU A 63 1.56 0.29 -10.10
N ARG A 64 0.64 0.14 -11.04
CA ARG A 64 0.16 1.23 -11.89
C ARG A 64 -0.63 2.24 -11.04
N GLN A 65 -0.78 3.46 -11.54
CA GLN A 65 -1.45 4.54 -10.81
C GLN A 65 -2.93 4.21 -10.54
N GLU A 66 -3.60 3.61 -11.52
CA GLU A 66 -5.00 3.19 -11.45
C GLU A 66 -5.16 2.11 -10.35
N GLN A 67 -4.28 1.11 -10.32
CA GLN A 67 -4.27 0.08 -9.30
C GLN A 67 -4.06 0.65 -7.89
N ALA A 68 -3.14 1.60 -7.74
CA ALA A 68 -2.91 2.27 -6.46
C ALA A 68 -4.13 3.08 -6.00
N THR A 69 -4.82 3.75 -6.93
CA THR A 69 -6.06 4.49 -6.63
C THR A 69 -7.18 3.54 -6.19
N LEU A 70 -7.36 2.42 -6.91
CA LEU A 70 -8.35 1.40 -6.57
C LEU A 70 -8.09 0.80 -5.18
N ILE A 71 -6.85 0.43 -4.88
CA ILE A 71 -6.47 -0.13 -3.59
C ILE A 71 -6.75 0.84 -2.44
N ASN A 72 -6.47 2.14 -2.63
CA ASN A 72 -6.81 3.14 -1.63
C ASN A 72 -8.33 3.28 -1.45
N ALA A 73 -9.11 3.27 -2.54
CA ALA A 73 -10.57 3.31 -2.48
C ALA A 73 -11.15 2.09 -1.76
N LEU A 74 -10.66 0.88 -2.06
CA LEU A 74 -11.07 -0.35 -1.36
C LEU A 74 -10.78 -0.26 0.14
N ARG A 75 -9.62 0.25 0.52
CA ARG A 75 -9.29 0.44 1.94
C ARG A 75 -10.20 1.47 2.61
N ASP A 76 -10.53 2.55 1.92
CA ASP A 76 -11.41 3.61 2.47
C ASP A 76 -12.84 3.10 2.62
N ILE A 77 -13.34 2.28 1.71
CA ILE A 77 -14.67 1.65 1.76
C ILE A 77 -14.74 0.63 2.89
N THR A 78 -13.83 -0.34 2.89
CA THR A 78 -13.90 -1.49 3.81
C THR A 78 -13.38 -1.18 5.21
N GLY A 79 -12.46 -0.21 5.33
CA GLY A 79 -11.68 0.00 6.56
C GLY A 79 -10.77 -1.19 6.92
N ALA A 80 -10.51 -2.09 5.95
CA ALA A 80 -9.78 -3.33 6.15
C ALA A 80 -8.37 -3.09 6.70
N PRO A 81 -7.88 -3.94 7.61
CA PRO A 81 -6.50 -3.96 8.02
C PRO A 81 -5.60 -4.38 6.84
N LEU A 82 -4.29 -4.08 6.95
CA LEU A 82 -3.34 -4.30 5.85
C LEU A 82 -3.31 -5.74 5.34
N ASP A 83 -3.44 -6.71 6.23
CA ASP A 83 -3.33 -8.13 5.89
C ASP A 83 -4.58 -8.61 5.15
N GLU A 84 -5.77 -8.18 5.55
CA GLU A 84 -7.02 -8.46 4.83
C GLU A 84 -7.06 -7.74 3.47
N LEU A 85 -6.59 -6.50 3.42
CA LEU A 85 -6.45 -5.78 2.16
C LEU A 85 -5.45 -6.46 1.21
N LEU A 86 -4.39 -7.08 1.73
CA LEU A 86 -3.42 -7.83 0.93
C LEU A 86 -4.07 -9.05 0.27
N LEU A 87 -4.88 -9.80 1.01
CA LEU A 87 -5.66 -10.93 0.47
C LEU A 87 -6.63 -10.45 -0.62
N LEU A 88 -7.35 -9.36 -0.35
CA LEU A 88 -8.29 -8.78 -1.31
C LEU A 88 -7.59 -8.37 -2.62
N VAL A 89 -6.38 -7.81 -2.54
CA VAL A 89 -5.61 -7.35 -3.70
C VAL A 89 -4.99 -8.53 -4.46
N ASN A 90 -4.38 -9.50 -3.76
CA ASN A 90 -3.72 -10.63 -4.41
C ASN A 90 -4.73 -11.64 -4.94
N ASP A 91 -5.66 -12.07 -4.12
CA ASP A 91 -6.60 -13.16 -4.46
C ASP A 91 -7.83 -12.63 -5.18
N GLY A 92 -8.33 -11.46 -4.78
CA GLY A 92 -9.52 -10.85 -5.36
C GLY A 92 -9.26 -10.14 -6.68
N LEU A 93 -8.24 -9.28 -6.74
CA LEU A 93 -7.90 -8.51 -7.95
C LEU A 93 -6.85 -9.17 -8.83
N GLY A 94 -6.22 -10.27 -8.40
CA GLY A 94 -5.13 -10.91 -9.14
C GLY A 94 -3.86 -10.04 -9.25
N ILE A 95 -3.70 -9.04 -8.38
CA ILE A 95 -2.54 -8.13 -8.40
C ILE A 95 -1.51 -8.62 -7.40
N ALA A 96 -0.48 -9.32 -7.87
CA ALA A 96 0.58 -9.86 -7.02
C ALA A 96 1.46 -8.77 -6.43
N VAL A 97 1.29 -8.47 -5.13
CA VAL A 97 2.11 -7.50 -4.40
C VAL A 97 2.52 -8.03 -3.04
N SER A 98 3.71 -7.62 -2.59
CA SER A 98 4.13 -7.92 -1.22
C SER A 98 3.48 -6.94 -0.22
N ARG A 99 3.36 -7.38 1.04
CA ARG A 99 2.86 -6.55 2.15
C ARG A 99 3.62 -5.22 2.28
N ALA A 100 4.94 -5.24 2.12
CA ALA A 100 5.77 -4.05 2.18
C ALA A 100 5.50 -3.09 1.02
N THR A 101 5.30 -3.63 -0.18
CA THR A 101 4.95 -2.85 -1.37
C THR A 101 3.58 -2.21 -1.18
N LEU A 102 2.56 -2.99 -0.80
CA LEU A 102 1.22 -2.50 -0.54
C LEU A 102 1.23 -1.33 0.47
N ASN A 103 1.94 -1.50 1.58
CA ASN A 103 2.03 -0.46 2.62
C ASN A 103 2.65 0.85 2.13
N ARG A 104 3.58 0.81 1.16
CA ARG A 104 4.17 2.03 0.56
C ARG A 104 3.18 2.83 -0.29
N TYR A 105 2.25 2.14 -0.96
CA TYR A 105 1.26 2.78 -1.83
C TYR A 105 0.02 3.27 -1.09
N LEU A 106 -0.22 2.75 0.10
CA LEU A 106 -1.31 3.23 0.94
C LEU A 106 -1.01 4.63 1.45
N ARG A 107 -1.95 5.53 1.27
CA ARG A 107 -1.84 6.86 1.86
C ARG A 107 -1.70 6.73 3.37
N PRO A 108 -0.91 7.59 4.04
CA PRO A 108 -0.91 7.65 5.50
C PRO A 108 -2.37 7.71 5.94
N ALA A 109 -2.74 6.80 6.86
CA ALA A 109 -4.11 6.63 7.30
C ALA A 109 -4.73 8.00 7.57
N SER A 110 -5.81 8.32 6.84
CA SER A 110 -6.52 9.57 7.04
C SER A 110 -6.93 9.69 8.50
N VAL A 111 -7.19 10.90 8.98
CA VAL A 111 -7.60 11.17 10.37
C VAL A 111 -8.78 10.27 10.81
N LYS A 112 -9.63 9.83 9.86
CA LYS A 112 -10.74 8.90 10.08
C LYS A 112 -10.29 7.53 10.62
N HIS A 113 -9.21 6.94 10.09
CA HIS A 113 -8.71 5.65 10.57
C HIS A 113 -8.06 5.73 11.97
N LYS A 114 -7.45 6.87 12.30
CA LYS A 114 -6.93 7.10 13.66
C LYS A 114 -8.06 7.15 14.69
N GLY A 115 -9.18 7.79 14.35
CA GLY A 115 -10.37 7.84 15.18
C GLY A 115 -11.00 6.46 15.43
N ALA A 116 -11.16 5.64 14.38
CA ALA A 116 -11.70 4.29 14.47
C ALA A 116 -10.83 3.38 15.37
N ARG A 117 -9.50 3.46 15.25
CA ARG A 117 -8.58 2.71 16.12
C ARG A 117 -8.66 3.14 17.58
N LEU A 118 -8.88 4.44 17.83
CA LEU A 118 -9.02 4.96 19.19
C LEU A 118 -10.36 4.56 19.81
N GLN A 119 -11.45 4.59 19.04
CA GLN A 119 -12.77 4.15 19.45
C GLN A 119 -12.78 2.66 19.79
N ARG A 120 -12.17 1.82 18.93
CA ARG A 120 -11.98 0.37 19.18
C ARG A 120 -11.28 0.12 20.51
N LYS A 121 -10.15 0.81 20.78
CA LYS A 121 -9.42 0.68 22.05
C LYS A 121 -10.26 1.10 23.24
N LYS A 122 -11.12 2.12 23.10
CA LYS A 122 -12.05 2.58 24.16
C LYS A 122 -13.15 1.55 24.40
N ALA A 123 -13.76 1.01 23.33
CA ALA A 123 -14.81 0.00 23.43
C ALA A 123 -14.33 -1.29 24.12
N LEU A 124 -13.15 -1.81 23.70
CA LEU A 124 -12.54 -2.98 24.33
C LEU A 124 -12.17 -2.74 25.81
N LYS A 125 -11.71 -1.54 26.17
CA LYS A 125 -11.45 -1.19 27.58
C LYS A 125 -12.73 -1.05 28.42
N ALA A 126 -13.85 -0.68 27.80
CA ALA A 126 -15.16 -0.60 28.45
C ALA A 126 -15.85 -1.94 28.63
N GLY A 127 -15.23 -3.06 28.19
CA GLY A 127 -15.81 -4.40 28.29
C GLY A 127 -17.02 -4.64 27.37
N ILE A 128 -17.17 -3.82 26.31
CA ILE A 128 -18.23 -4.00 25.33
C ILE A 128 -17.92 -5.25 24.51
N VAL A 129 -18.82 -6.23 24.58
CA VAL A 129 -18.69 -7.49 23.84
C VAL A 129 -19.19 -7.29 22.41
N PRO A 130 -18.41 -7.69 21.39
CA PRO A 130 -18.88 -7.68 20.00
C PRO A 130 -20.05 -8.65 19.82
N GLN A 131 -21.15 -8.18 19.25
CA GLN A 131 -22.37 -9.00 19.08
C GLN A 131 -23.04 -8.82 17.72
N THR A 132 -22.71 -7.76 17.01
CA THR A 132 -23.34 -7.42 15.72
C THR A 132 -22.32 -7.43 14.60
N LEU A 133 -22.65 -8.14 13.53
CA LEU A 133 -21.86 -8.19 12.30
C LEU A 133 -22.57 -7.37 11.22
N LEU A 134 -21.85 -6.46 10.60
CA LEU A 134 -22.34 -5.66 9.48
C LEU A 134 -21.89 -6.30 8.18
N LEU A 135 -22.82 -6.67 7.30
CA LEU A 135 -22.56 -7.25 5.99
C LEU A 135 -22.90 -6.24 4.91
N HIS A 136 -21.99 -6.04 4.00
CA HIS A 136 -22.11 -5.05 2.92
C HIS A 136 -21.86 -5.69 1.56
N HIS A 137 -22.62 -5.24 0.58
CA HIS A 137 -22.40 -5.51 -0.82
C HIS A 137 -22.27 -4.20 -1.59
N GLN A 138 -21.26 -4.10 -2.42
CA GLN A 138 -21.08 -2.96 -3.29
C GLN A 138 -20.61 -3.42 -4.68
N PRO A 139 -21.41 -3.18 -5.73
CA PRO A 139 -20.94 -3.35 -7.09
C PRO A 139 -19.82 -2.33 -7.39
N LEU A 140 -18.77 -2.78 -8.04
CA LEU A 140 -17.61 -1.99 -8.43
C LEU A 140 -17.48 -2.01 -9.95
N SER A 141 -17.70 -0.88 -10.59
CA SER A 141 -17.41 -0.70 -12.02
C SER A 141 -15.90 -0.54 -12.19
N LEU A 142 -15.18 -1.66 -12.18
CA LEU A 142 -13.75 -1.68 -12.43
C LEU A 142 -13.52 -1.79 -13.93
N HIS A 143 -12.88 -0.79 -14.52
CA HIS A 143 -12.34 -0.88 -15.87
C HIS A 143 -11.08 -1.77 -15.84
N MET A 144 -11.30 -3.06 -15.62
CA MET A 144 -10.30 -4.10 -15.82
C MET A 144 -10.36 -4.51 -17.30
N ASP A 145 -9.26 -5.02 -17.82
CA ASP A 145 -9.15 -5.39 -19.26
C ASP A 145 -10.26 -6.36 -19.73
N ASP A 146 -10.94 -7.04 -18.81
CA ASP A 146 -12.04 -7.98 -19.07
C ASP A 146 -13.45 -7.35 -19.02
N GLY A 147 -13.57 -6.07 -18.70
CA GLY A 147 -14.85 -5.31 -18.77
C GLY A 147 -15.99 -5.80 -17.85
N GLY A 148 -15.70 -6.69 -16.91
CA GLY A 148 -16.68 -7.30 -16.00
C GLY A 148 -16.99 -6.41 -14.79
N GLU A 149 -18.24 -6.40 -14.37
CA GLU A 149 -18.65 -5.83 -13.08
C GLU A 149 -18.12 -6.75 -11.97
N GLN A 150 -17.42 -6.14 -11.01
CA GLN A 150 -16.95 -6.84 -9.81
C GLN A 150 -17.84 -6.47 -8.62
N HIS A 151 -18.08 -7.42 -7.75
CA HIS A 151 -18.89 -7.24 -6.55
C HIS A 151 -18.04 -7.40 -5.31
N LEU A 152 -17.89 -6.32 -4.55
CA LEU A 152 -17.24 -6.34 -3.25
C LEU A 152 -18.25 -6.79 -2.18
N LEU A 153 -18.00 -7.94 -1.57
CA LEU A 153 -18.67 -8.39 -0.35
C LEU A 153 -17.70 -8.17 0.81
N TRP A 154 -18.16 -7.47 1.84
CA TRP A 154 -17.34 -7.26 3.03
C TRP A 154 -18.16 -7.25 4.30
N ALA A 155 -17.57 -7.79 5.34
CA ALA A 155 -18.14 -7.88 6.67
C ALA A 155 -17.28 -7.11 7.67
N ARG A 156 -17.91 -6.52 8.65
CA ARG A 156 -17.22 -5.80 9.72
C ARG A 156 -17.90 -6.01 11.06
N GLU A 157 -17.11 -6.33 12.08
CA GLU A 157 -17.52 -6.22 13.47
C GLU A 157 -17.06 -4.84 14.00
N PRO A 158 -17.99 -3.93 14.34
CA PRO A 158 -17.65 -2.53 14.61
C PRO A 158 -16.87 -2.30 15.89
N VAL A 159 -17.02 -3.15 16.91
CA VAL A 159 -16.37 -3.00 18.22
C VAL A 159 -14.92 -3.44 18.16
N SER A 160 -14.64 -4.66 17.67
CA SER A 160 -13.28 -5.17 17.50
C SER A 160 -12.58 -4.53 16.29
N GLY A 161 -13.36 -4.06 15.31
CA GLY A 161 -12.90 -3.59 14.01
C GLY A 161 -12.36 -4.72 13.13
N TRP A 162 -12.72 -5.99 13.45
CA TRP A 162 -12.48 -7.12 12.59
C TRP A 162 -13.19 -6.91 11.24
N CYS A 163 -12.55 -7.33 10.16
CA CYS A 163 -13.06 -7.17 8.81
C CYS A 163 -12.72 -8.41 7.99
N TYR A 164 -13.65 -8.81 7.13
CA TYR A 164 -13.48 -9.85 6.13
C TYR A 164 -14.01 -9.33 4.80
N ALA A 165 -13.25 -9.43 3.72
CA ALA A 165 -13.63 -8.88 2.43
C ALA A 165 -13.21 -9.80 1.28
N ARG A 166 -14.09 -9.93 0.25
CA ARG A 166 -13.83 -10.69 -0.97
C ARG A 166 -14.44 -9.99 -2.17
N LEU A 167 -13.84 -10.23 -3.34
CA LEU A 167 -14.34 -9.78 -4.64
C LEU A 167 -14.84 -10.98 -5.44
N TYR A 168 -15.98 -10.77 -6.12
CA TYR A 168 -16.61 -11.79 -6.95
C TYR A 168 -17.03 -11.17 -8.29
N ALA A 169 -16.92 -11.94 -9.37
CA ALA A 169 -17.38 -11.54 -10.70
C ALA A 169 -18.91 -11.55 -10.87
N GLY A 170 -19.63 -12.06 -9.87
CA GLY A 170 -21.10 -12.10 -9.83
C GLY A 170 -21.58 -12.54 -8.46
N VAL A 171 -22.82 -12.20 -8.12
CA VAL A 171 -23.44 -12.52 -6.84
C VAL A 171 -24.71 -13.37 -7.09
N SER A 172 -24.76 -14.53 -6.45
CA SER A 172 -25.94 -15.39 -6.43
C SER A 172 -26.39 -15.64 -4.99
N PRO A 173 -27.66 -16.01 -4.75
CA PRO A 173 -28.13 -16.35 -3.39
C PRO A 173 -27.30 -17.45 -2.72
N GLN A 174 -26.88 -18.46 -3.48
CA GLN A 174 -26.04 -19.55 -2.98
C GLN A 174 -24.65 -19.05 -2.58
N LEU A 175 -24.06 -18.14 -3.38
CA LEU A 175 -22.78 -17.51 -3.07
C LEU A 175 -22.90 -16.68 -1.78
N LEU A 176 -23.96 -15.90 -1.63
CA LEU A 176 -24.19 -15.08 -0.43
C LEU A 176 -24.30 -15.95 0.82
N THR A 177 -25.08 -17.03 0.77
CA THR A 177 -25.20 -17.97 1.89
C THR A 177 -23.85 -18.57 2.25
N ARG A 178 -23.11 -19.07 1.26
CA ARG A 178 -21.77 -19.65 1.49
C ARG A 178 -20.81 -18.62 2.09
N TRP A 179 -20.75 -17.43 1.49
CA TRP A 179 -19.89 -16.35 1.97
C TRP A 179 -20.26 -15.93 3.41
N THR A 180 -21.54 -15.81 3.73
CA THR A 180 -21.98 -15.45 5.09
C THR A 180 -21.56 -16.51 6.12
N ASN A 181 -21.69 -17.80 5.77
CA ASN A 181 -21.23 -18.89 6.64
C ASN A 181 -19.69 -18.84 6.84
N GLU A 182 -18.93 -18.57 5.77
CA GLU A 182 -17.48 -18.37 5.86
C GLU A 182 -17.13 -17.20 6.80
N VAL A 183 -17.84 -16.09 6.66
CA VAL A 183 -17.64 -14.89 7.49
C VAL A 183 -17.94 -15.18 8.97
N LEU A 184 -19.06 -15.83 9.26
CA LEU A 184 -19.45 -16.20 10.64
C LEU A 184 -18.44 -17.17 11.26
N ALA A 185 -17.97 -18.14 10.50
CA ALA A 185 -16.96 -19.10 10.96
C ALA A 185 -15.58 -18.44 11.19
N ALA A 186 -15.23 -17.43 10.39
CA ALA A 186 -13.96 -16.72 10.50
C ALA A 186 -13.97 -15.61 11.58
N CYS A 187 -15.13 -15.13 11.96
CA CYS A 187 -15.25 -14.07 12.96
C CYS A 187 -14.85 -14.58 14.36
N PRO A 188 -13.88 -13.93 15.04
CA PRO A 188 -13.45 -14.38 16.37
C PRO A 188 -14.43 -13.98 17.49
N ALA A 189 -15.52 -13.27 17.17
CA ALA A 189 -16.50 -12.80 18.12
C ALA A 189 -17.77 -13.68 18.08
N ASP A 190 -18.43 -13.81 19.21
CA ASP A 190 -19.74 -14.45 19.30
C ASP A 190 -20.83 -13.51 18.77
N ILE A 191 -21.28 -13.77 17.53
CA ILE A 191 -22.21 -12.91 16.81
C ILE A 191 -23.67 -13.35 17.13
N GLN A 192 -24.43 -12.41 17.64
CA GLN A 192 -25.87 -12.61 17.97
C GLN A 192 -26.78 -11.97 16.93
N SER A 193 -26.33 -10.97 16.21
CA SER A 193 -27.10 -10.29 15.18
C SER A 193 -26.28 -9.93 13.96
N VAL A 194 -26.93 -9.92 12.80
CA VAL A 194 -26.36 -9.52 11.52
C VAL A 194 -27.21 -8.40 10.96
N GLU A 195 -26.58 -7.30 10.57
CA GLU A 195 -27.21 -6.21 9.82
C GLU A 195 -26.69 -6.24 8.38
N THR A 196 -27.60 -6.13 7.41
CA THR A 196 -27.28 -6.25 5.98
C THR A 196 -27.46 -4.93 5.24
N PHE A 197 -26.54 -4.62 4.32
CA PHE A 197 -26.55 -3.42 3.52
C PHE A 197 -26.32 -3.77 2.04
N GLY A 198 -27.39 -3.63 1.24
CA GLY A 198 -27.36 -3.93 -0.19
C GLY A 198 -27.35 -5.42 -0.53
N LEU A 199 -27.74 -6.28 0.40
CA LEU A 199 -27.86 -7.73 0.19
C LEU A 199 -28.99 -8.31 1.06
N GLU A 200 -29.62 -9.36 0.54
CA GLU A 200 -30.59 -10.17 1.26
C GLU A 200 -29.95 -11.52 1.61
N VAL A 201 -29.83 -11.81 2.88
CA VAL A 201 -29.24 -13.05 3.39
C VAL A 201 -30.30 -13.82 4.20
N ASN A 202 -30.45 -15.09 3.88
CA ASN A 202 -31.27 -16.01 4.67
C ASN A 202 -30.35 -16.94 5.47
N LEU A 203 -30.43 -16.90 6.79
CA LEU A 203 -29.59 -17.67 7.72
C LEU A 203 -30.43 -18.64 8.58
N PRO A 204 -31.01 -19.67 7.97
CA PRO A 204 -31.90 -20.60 8.73
C PRO A 204 -31.15 -21.46 9.75
N GLU A 205 -29.83 -21.63 9.57
CA GLU A 205 -29.01 -22.54 10.39
C GLU A 205 -28.31 -21.87 11.59
N HIS A 206 -28.40 -20.54 11.70
CA HIS A 206 -27.78 -19.79 12.77
C HIS A 206 -28.78 -19.10 13.65
N ASN A 207 -28.63 -19.25 14.99
CA ASN A 207 -29.43 -18.50 16.00
C ASN A 207 -29.10 -16.99 15.97
N VAL A 208 -28.99 -16.39 14.78
CA VAL A 208 -28.60 -15.00 14.56
C VAL A 208 -29.79 -14.24 13.99
N THR A 209 -30.13 -13.12 14.61
CA THR A 209 -31.21 -12.25 14.13
C THR A 209 -30.69 -11.40 12.97
N VAL A 210 -31.31 -11.49 11.78
CA VAL A 210 -31.03 -10.63 10.64
C VAL A 210 -31.90 -9.36 10.77
N LYS A 211 -31.30 -8.19 10.67
CA LYS A 211 -31.95 -6.87 10.73
C LYS A 211 -31.76 -6.10 9.43
#